data_3688edcef9a78f32ffe4ef9e23a55a99
#
_entry.id   3688edcef9a78f32ffe4ef9e23a55a99
#
_cell.length_a   1.000
_cell.length_b   1.000
_cell.length_c   1.000
_cell.angle_alpha   90.00
_cell.angle_beta   90.00
_cell.angle_gamma   90.00
#
_symmetry.space_group_name_H-M   'P 1'
#
loop_
_entity.id
_entity.type
_entity.pdbx_description
1 polymer ?
#
loop_
_entity_poly.entity_id
_entity_poly.type
_entity_poly.pdbx_seq_one_letter_code
_entity_poly.pdbx_strand_id
1 'polypeptide(L)'
;MLTSEQTGRNNGRLNANTHARRQGGHHERSGKEAHALDRRWRTGGINTAECLIAMEAQLNRITGMQQPLGKRFDMIGGTSTGAILAAGLCLGRSATELRDFYLSYGEEIFTKVVLPLRFWHKYSADPLTGRLKEKFGEATKLSDGTLLTNLLVVSKNATQGATWFFNNNPRGKFFANNRDLPLWQVVRSSTAAPTYFPPQKMAVPDATGRTVEYEFIDGGVSTFNNPAFQVFLEATEPSYAYGWPTGVDKLLLISLGTGYCPLSIAGGKASDYNILDWAKYTVSDRRTTRIFSKPIDVADR
;
A
#
# COMPACT_ATOMS: atom_id res chain seq x y z
N MET A 1 -39.66 16.22 62.76
CA MET A 1 -39.10 17.45 63.35
C MET A 1 -37.99 17.84 62.35
N LEU A 2 -38.26 18.79 61.43
CA LEU A 2 -37.85 20.20 61.47
C LEU A 2 -36.32 20.32 61.45
N THR A 3 -35.65 21.02 60.55
CA THR A 3 -35.90 22.26 59.76
C THR A 3 -34.75 22.37 58.71
N SER A 4 -35.01 22.73 57.50
CA SER A 4 -34.93 24.01 56.75
C SER A 4 -33.52 24.49 56.35
N GLU A 5 -33.40 24.67 55.04
CA GLU A 5 -33.00 25.87 54.27
C GLU A 5 -31.55 26.37 54.37
N GLN A 6 -30.87 26.37 53.23
CA GLN A 6 -30.57 27.67 52.55
C GLN A 6 -30.04 27.46 51.15
N THR A 7 -30.71 28.17 50.27
CA THR A 7 -30.44 28.52 48.88
C THR A 7 -29.17 29.38 48.71
N GLY A 8 -28.43 29.15 47.64
CA GLY A 8 -27.35 30.05 47.25
C GLY A 8 -26.91 29.86 45.81
N ARG A 9 -27.42 30.67 44.91
CA ARG A 9 -27.13 30.85 43.49
C ARG A 9 -25.62 30.83 43.19
N ASN A 10 -25.21 30.07 42.20
CA ASN A 10 -24.18 30.49 41.28
C ASN A 10 -24.35 29.79 39.92
N ASN A 11 -25.22 30.35 39.10
CA ASN A 11 -25.28 30.08 37.67
C ASN A 11 -24.36 31.08 36.96
N GLY A 12 -23.50 30.58 36.12
CA GLY A 12 -22.89 31.38 35.05
C GLY A 12 -21.39 31.52 35.12
N ARG A 13 -20.66 30.49 34.73
CA ARG A 13 -19.30 30.58 34.10
C ARG A 13 -18.67 29.20 33.81
N LEU A 14 -19.34 28.34 33.04
CA LEU A 14 -18.76 27.01 32.71
C LEU A 14 -18.97 26.55 31.25
N ASN A 15 -19.22 27.44 30.29
CA ASN A 15 -19.47 26.96 28.92
C ASN A 15 -18.55 27.46 27.82
N ALA A 16 -17.55 28.35 28.09
CA ALA A 16 -16.65 28.82 27.05
C ALA A 16 -15.33 27.98 26.88
N ASN A 17 -14.89 27.30 27.93
CA ASN A 17 -13.58 26.60 27.90
C ASN A 17 -13.63 25.13 27.43
N THR A 18 -14.80 24.50 27.37
CA THR A 18 -14.94 23.11 26.92
C THR A 18 -14.96 23.01 25.39
N HIS A 19 -15.45 24.00 24.66
CA HIS A 19 -15.41 23.98 23.20
C HIS A 19 -14.01 24.27 22.62
N ALA A 20 -13.24 25.17 23.23
CA ALA A 20 -11.87 25.46 22.80
C ALA A 20 -10.90 24.28 23.02
N ARG A 21 -11.02 23.54 24.15
CA ARG A 21 -10.23 22.34 24.42
C ARG A 21 -10.56 21.16 23.51
N ARG A 22 -11.83 21.02 23.05
CA ARG A 22 -12.20 19.95 22.08
C ARG A 22 -11.67 20.26 20.67
N GLN A 23 -11.66 21.51 20.24
CA GLN A 23 -11.15 21.89 18.92
C GLN A 23 -9.61 21.79 18.87
N GLY A 24 -8.88 22.21 19.89
CA GLY A 24 -7.43 22.08 19.97
C GLY A 24 -6.98 20.62 20.02
N GLY A 25 -7.71 19.73 20.73
CA GLY A 25 -7.40 18.31 20.82
C GLY A 25 -7.58 17.57 19.49
N HIS A 26 -8.52 17.98 18.63
CA HIS A 26 -8.71 17.39 17.30
C HIS A 26 -7.62 17.82 16.30
N HIS A 27 -7.15 19.07 16.35
CA HIS A 27 -6.06 19.54 15.49
C HIS A 27 -4.72 18.91 15.83
N GLU A 28 -4.42 18.74 17.10
CA GLU A 28 -3.17 18.12 17.57
C GLU A 28 -3.12 16.61 17.32
N ARG A 29 -4.26 15.91 17.50
CA ARG A 29 -4.40 14.49 17.15
C ARG A 29 -4.25 14.25 15.65
N SER A 30 -4.89 15.05 14.80
CA SER A 30 -4.78 14.94 13.34
C SER A 30 -3.35 15.16 12.82
N GLY A 31 -2.58 16.04 13.45
CA GLY A 31 -1.16 16.24 13.13
C GLY A 31 -0.29 15.02 13.48
N LYS A 32 -0.46 14.49 14.68
CA LYS A 32 0.29 13.30 15.16
C LYS A 32 0.00 12.05 14.34
N GLU A 33 -1.25 11.85 13.90
CA GLU A 33 -1.63 10.72 13.04
C GLU A 33 -1.05 10.82 11.62
N ALA A 34 -1.01 12.02 11.05
CA ALA A 34 -0.41 12.26 9.75
C ALA A 34 1.10 11.94 9.76
N HIS A 35 1.82 12.39 10.79
CA HIS A 35 3.24 12.06 10.99
C HIS A 35 3.50 10.57 11.28
N ALA A 36 2.53 9.86 11.87
CA ALA A 36 2.66 8.43 12.13
C ALA A 36 2.55 7.60 10.84
N LEU A 37 1.68 8.00 9.89
CA LEU A 37 1.54 7.29 8.63
C LEU A 37 2.66 7.62 7.64
N ASP A 38 3.07 8.88 7.55
CA ASP A 38 4.27 9.30 6.81
C ASP A 38 5.47 8.45 7.25
N ARG A 39 5.70 8.34 8.56
CA ARG A 39 6.73 7.45 9.09
C ARG A 39 6.51 5.98 8.70
N ARG A 40 5.27 5.46 8.75
CA ARG A 40 4.98 4.06 8.39
C ARG A 40 5.23 3.78 6.91
N TRP A 41 4.81 4.67 6.02
CA TRP A 41 5.02 4.54 4.58
C TRP A 41 6.51 4.56 4.25
N ARG A 42 7.23 5.57 4.76
CA ARG A 42 8.68 5.71 4.59
C ARG A 42 9.42 4.54 5.22
N THR A 43 9.20 4.28 6.51
CA THR A 43 9.89 3.21 7.23
C THR A 43 9.59 1.83 6.62
N GLY A 44 8.34 1.58 6.22
CA GLY A 44 7.97 0.33 5.58
C GLY A 44 8.67 0.11 4.25
N GLY A 45 8.65 1.12 3.36
CA GLY A 45 9.35 1.07 2.08
C GLY A 45 10.86 0.93 2.24
N ILE A 46 11.47 1.70 3.16
CA ILE A 46 12.90 1.65 3.46
C ILE A 46 13.29 0.27 4.02
N ASN A 47 12.58 -0.24 5.02
CA ASN A 47 12.90 -1.54 5.62
C ASN A 47 12.87 -2.67 4.58
N THR A 48 11.85 -2.67 3.72
CA THR A 48 11.77 -3.65 2.63
C THR A 48 12.91 -3.47 1.63
N ALA A 49 13.25 -2.23 1.27
CA ALA A 49 14.36 -1.93 0.38
C ALA A 49 15.72 -2.35 0.95
N GLU A 50 15.95 -2.17 2.25
CA GLU A 50 17.17 -2.65 2.93
C GLU A 50 17.28 -4.19 2.87
N CYS A 51 16.17 -4.92 3.06
CA CYS A 51 16.15 -6.37 2.86
C CYS A 51 16.47 -6.76 1.41
N LEU A 52 15.94 -6.01 0.43
CA LEU A 52 16.23 -6.21 -1.00
C LEU A 52 17.70 -5.91 -1.33
N ILE A 53 18.30 -4.86 -0.75
CA ILE A 53 19.74 -4.54 -0.90
C ILE A 53 20.60 -5.69 -0.42
N ALA A 54 20.30 -6.19 0.79
CA ALA A 54 21.03 -7.34 1.35
C ALA A 54 20.88 -8.58 0.48
N MET A 55 19.69 -8.85 -0.04
CA MET A 55 19.40 -9.96 -0.96
C MET A 55 20.17 -9.80 -2.28
N GLU A 56 20.13 -8.63 -2.90
CA GLU A 56 20.83 -8.34 -4.15
C GLU A 56 22.34 -8.54 -3.99
N ALA A 57 22.92 -8.00 -2.93
CA ALA A 57 24.34 -8.17 -2.62
C ALA A 57 24.71 -9.64 -2.39
N GLN A 58 23.89 -10.39 -1.66
CA GLN A 58 24.14 -11.80 -1.37
C GLN A 58 24.05 -12.67 -2.63
N LEU A 59 23.03 -12.43 -3.48
CA LEU A 59 22.87 -13.15 -4.75
C LEU A 59 24.03 -12.84 -5.70
N ASN A 60 24.45 -11.58 -5.80
CA ASN A 60 25.62 -11.19 -6.59
C ASN A 60 26.89 -11.86 -6.10
N ARG A 61 27.07 -11.98 -4.77
CA ARG A 61 28.22 -12.69 -4.18
C ARG A 61 28.21 -14.19 -4.49
N ILE A 62 27.07 -14.85 -4.33
CA ILE A 62 26.95 -16.31 -4.55
C ILE A 62 27.14 -16.67 -6.01
N THR A 63 26.60 -15.88 -6.92
CA THR A 63 26.63 -16.18 -8.36
C THR A 63 27.85 -15.62 -9.08
N GLY A 64 28.60 -14.71 -8.45
CA GLY A 64 29.69 -13.95 -9.10
C GLY A 64 29.22 -12.96 -10.17
N MET A 65 27.91 -12.80 -10.36
CA MET A 65 27.32 -11.92 -11.39
C MET A 65 26.67 -10.70 -10.76
N GLN A 66 26.99 -9.52 -11.29
CA GLN A 66 26.33 -8.26 -10.91
C GLN A 66 25.05 -8.10 -11.76
N GLN A 67 23.88 -8.44 -11.17
CA GLN A 67 22.60 -8.37 -11.86
C GLN A 67 21.52 -7.79 -10.96
N PRO A 68 20.61 -6.94 -11.50
CA PRO A 68 19.47 -6.45 -10.75
C PRO A 68 18.51 -7.60 -10.40
N LEU A 69 17.79 -7.45 -9.28
CA LEU A 69 16.82 -8.45 -8.81
C LEU A 69 15.74 -8.78 -9.85
N GLY A 70 15.34 -7.80 -10.69
CA GLY A 70 14.40 -8.03 -11.79
C GLY A 70 14.81 -9.09 -12.80
N LYS A 71 16.11 -9.42 -12.90
CA LYS A 71 16.62 -10.52 -13.75
C LYS A 71 16.77 -11.84 -13.00
N ARG A 72 16.51 -11.85 -11.70
CA ARG A 72 16.73 -13.04 -10.86
C ARG A 72 15.43 -13.73 -10.44
N PHE A 73 14.31 -13.04 -10.62
CA PHE A 73 13.00 -13.55 -10.29
C PHE A 73 12.12 -13.58 -11.52
N ASP A 74 11.35 -14.65 -11.68
CA ASP A 74 10.46 -14.84 -12.82
C ASP A 74 9.15 -14.07 -12.66
N MET A 75 8.81 -13.66 -11.44
CA MET A 75 7.66 -12.81 -11.11
C MET A 75 7.93 -12.00 -9.85
N ILE A 76 7.53 -10.74 -9.86
CA ILE A 76 7.60 -9.84 -8.70
C ILE A 76 6.24 -9.20 -8.50
N GLY A 77 5.67 -9.33 -7.29
CA GLY A 77 4.38 -8.75 -6.95
C GLY A 77 4.47 -7.73 -5.84
N GLY A 78 3.60 -6.72 -5.88
CA GLY A 78 3.55 -5.68 -4.87
C GLY A 78 2.17 -5.08 -4.65
N THR A 79 1.93 -4.61 -3.41
CA THR A 79 0.75 -3.85 -3.02
C THR A 79 1.19 -2.55 -2.38
N SER A 80 0.54 -1.43 -2.73
CA SER A 80 0.82 -0.11 -2.15
C SER A 80 2.30 0.29 -2.32
N THR A 81 3.03 0.59 -1.25
CA THR A 81 4.48 0.85 -1.32
C THR A 81 5.24 -0.32 -1.97
N GLY A 82 4.79 -1.55 -1.76
CA GLY A 82 5.37 -2.73 -2.41
C GLY A 82 5.21 -2.72 -3.93
N ALA A 83 4.16 -2.08 -4.47
CA ALA A 83 3.99 -1.94 -5.92
C ALA A 83 5.03 -0.99 -6.54
N ILE A 84 5.46 0.04 -5.81
CA ILE A 84 6.56 0.93 -6.24
C ILE A 84 7.87 0.12 -6.34
N LEU A 85 8.17 -0.70 -5.30
CA LEU A 85 9.36 -1.56 -5.30
C LEU A 85 9.29 -2.59 -6.43
N ALA A 86 8.16 -3.29 -6.56
CA ALA A 86 7.99 -4.31 -7.59
C ALA A 86 8.16 -3.76 -9.02
N ALA A 87 7.49 -2.65 -9.34
CA ALA A 87 7.61 -2.00 -10.65
C ALA A 87 9.03 -1.50 -10.91
N GLY A 88 9.68 -0.90 -9.91
CA GLY A 88 11.06 -0.44 -10.04
C GLY A 88 12.04 -1.59 -10.27
N LEU A 89 11.92 -2.69 -9.55
CA LEU A 89 12.73 -3.89 -9.76
C LEU A 89 12.50 -4.49 -11.15
N CYS A 90 11.25 -4.57 -11.60
CA CYS A 90 10.93 -5.04 -12.94
C CYS A 90 11.52 -4.14 -14.04
N LEU A 91 11.67 -2.85 -13.80
CA LEU A 91 12.37 -1.91 -14.69
C LEU A 91 13.91 -1.98 -14.55
N GLY A 92 14.44 -2.92 -13.79
CA GLY A 92 15.88 -3.10 -13.59
C GLY A 92 16.53 -2.09 -12.66
N ARG A 93 15.74 -1.35 -11.86
CA ARG A 93 16.30 -0.48 -10.83
C ARG A 93 16.92 -1.30 -9.72
N SER A 94 18.05 -0.85 -9.18
CA SER A 94 18.66 -1.48 -8.02
C SER A 94 17.84 -1.24 -6.77
N ALA A 95 17.96 -2.14 -5.80
CA ALA A 95 17.30 -1.97 -4.51
C ALA A 95 17.75 -0.66 -3.79
N THR A 96 19.00 -0.26 -4.00
CA THR A 96 19.56 1.01 -3.49
C THR A 96 18.86 2.22 -4.09
N GLU A 97 18.67 2.28 -5.42
CA GLU A 97 17.93 3.39 -6.07
C GLU A 97 16.49 3.48 -5.56
N LEU A 98 15.85 2.34 -5.26
CA LEU A 98 14.49 2.32 -4.74
C LEU A 98 14.43 2.77 -3.27
N ARG A 99 15.40 2.41 -2.44
CA ARG A 99 15.54 2.96 -1.08
C ARG A 99 15.70 4.47 -1.12
N ASP A 100 16.58 4.97 -1.99
CA ASP A 100 16.88 6.40 -2.10
C ASP A 100 15.67 7.20 -2.58
N PHE A 101 14.78 6.59 -3.40
CA PHE A 101 13.48 7.17 -3.72
C PHE A 101 12.65 7.46 -2.47
N TYR A 102 12.56 6.51 -1.51
CA TYR A 102 11.81 6.74 -0.27
C TYR A 102 12.48 7.76 0.65
N LEU A 103 13.80 7.79 0.68
CA LEU A 103 14.55 8.75 1.49
C LEU A 103 14.40 10.17 0.96
N SER A 104 14.52 10.34 -0.36
CA SER A 104 14.53 11.67 -0.99
C SER A 104 13.15 12.30 -1.12
N TYR A 105 12.11 11.50 -1.38
CA TYR A 105 10.79 12.03 -1.75
C TYR A 105 9.70 11.78 -0.71
N GLY A 106 9.99 11.06 0.37
CA GLY A 106 8.99 10.72 1.38
C GLY A 106 8.30 11.95 2.00
N GLU A 107 9.01 13.03 2.26
CA GLU A 107 8.43 14.26 2.83
C GLU A 107 7.58 15.03 1.79
N GLU A 108 8.06 15.11 0.56
CA GLU A 108 7.37 15.81 -0.54
C GLU A 108 6.06 15.13 -0.91
N ILE A 109 6.03 13.79 -0.99
CA ILE A 109 4.85 13.01 -1.32
C ILE A 109 3.70 13.26 -0.35
N PHE A 110 4.00 13.56 0.93
CA PHE A 110 3.01 13.85 1.96
C PHE A 110 2.74 15.34 2.15
N THR A 111 2.75 16.12 1.06
CA THR A 111 2.34 17.52 1.08
C THR A 111 0.86 17.65 1.41
N LYS A 112 0.55 18.35 2.51
CA LYS A 112 -0.83 18.51 3.00
C LYS A 112 -1.65 19.41 2.09
N VAL A 113 -2.89 19.00 1.83
CA VAL A 113 -3.87 19.84 1.12
C VAL A 113 -4.38 20.95 2.03
N VAL A 114 -4.65 22.13 1.42
CA VAL A 114 -5.23 23.29 2.12
C VAL A 114 -6.75 23.07 2.31
N LEU A 115 -7.33 23.60 3.40
CA LEU A 115 -8.78 23.64 3.61
C LEU A 115 -9.47 24.36 2.43
N PRO A 116 -10.68 23.93 1.92
CA PRO A 116 -11.57 22.90 2.50
C PRO A 116 -11.33 21.46 2.00
N LEU A 117 -10.52 21.24 0.98
CA LEU A 117 -10.28 19.91 0.37
C LEU A 117 -9.80 18.85 1.36
N ARG A 118 -9.21 19.28 2.47
CA ARG A 118 -8.73 18.40 3.55
C ARG A 118 -9.82 17.55 4.22
N PHE A 119 -11.09 17.86 4.03
CA PHE A 119 -12.19 17.03 4.52
C PHE A 119 -12.34 15.73 3.72
N TRP A 120 -11.88 15.70 2.46
CA TRP A 120 -11.98 14.56 1.56
C TRP A 120 -10.74 13.68 1.57
N HIS A 121 -9.56 14.31 1.55
CA HIS A 121 -8.26 13.60 1.62
C HIS A 121 -7.20 14.52 2.24
N LYS A 122 -6.18 13.92 2.85
CA LYS A 122 -5.17 14.67 3.61
C LYS A 122 -4.06 15.24 2.74
N TYR A 123 -3.71 14.55 1.65
CA TYR A 123 -2.57 14.86 0.78
C TYR A 123 -3.00 15.00 -0.67
N SER A 124 -2.29 15.87 -1.43
CA SER A 124 -2.42 15.91 -2.88
C SER A 124 -1.85 14.63 -3.51
N ALA A 125 -2.43 14.24 -4.66
CA ALA A 125 -1.89 13.17 -5.48
C ALA A 125 -0.71 13.63 -6.34
N ASP A 126 -0.59 14.94 -6.61
CA ASP A 126 0.31 15.47 -7.63
C ASP A 126 1.79 15.20 -7.36
N PRO A 127 2.33 15.37 -6.13
CA PRO A 127 3.73 15.07 -5.86
C PRO A 127 4.05 13.59 -6.10
N LEU A 128 3.23 12.67 -5.60
CA LEU A 128 3.43 11.24 -5.82
C LEU A 128 3.32 10.88 -7.30
N THR A 129 2.31 11.39 -7.99
CA THR A 129 2.09 11.17 -9.42
C THR A 129 3.29 11.67 -10.25
N GLY A 130 3.78 12.87 -9.97
CA GLY A 130 4.94 13.44 -10.64
C GLY A 130 6.19 12.57 -10.47
N ARG A 131 6.45 12.10 -9.24
CA ARG A 131 7.61 11.24 -8.95
C ARG A 131 7.50 9.84 -9.57
N LEU A 132 6.28 9.26 -9.64
CA LEU A 132 6.07 7.99 -10.33
C LEU A 132 6.30 8.13 -11.84
N LYS A 133 5.83 9.21 -12.48
CA LYS A 133 6.09 9.51 -13.89
C LYS A 133 7.58 9.70 -14.19
N GLU A 134 8.27 10.46 -13.33
CA GLU A 134 9.73 10.66 -13.44
C GLU A 134 10.49 9.33 -13.32
N LYS A 135 10.11 8.49 -12.34
CA LYS A 135 10.87 7.26 -12.03
C LYS A 135 10.59 6.13 -13.01
N PHE A 136 9.35 5.97 -13.45
CA PHE A 136 8.93 4.85 -14.29
C PHE A 136 8.77 5.21 -15.78
N GLY A 137 8.81 6.50 -16.11
CA GLY A 137 8.51 6.99 -17.45
C GLY A 137 7.02 7.25 -17.66
N GLU A 138 6.66 8.41 -18.19
CA GLU A 138 5.26 8.77 -18.42
C GLU A 138 4.59 7.90 -19.50
N ALA A 139 5.35 7.51 -20.51
CA ALA A 139 4.87 6.70 -21.63
C ALA A 139 5.01 5.19 -21.43
N THR A 140 5.73 4.74 -20.40
CA THR A 140 5.95 3.31 -20.14
C THR A 140 4.63 2.62 -19.83
N LYS A 141 4.33 1.57 -20.58
CA LYS A 141 3.09 0.78 -20.43
C LYS A 141 3.32 -0.49 -19.61
N LEU A 142 2.23 -1.06 -19.12
CA LEU A 142 2.28 -2.34 -18.40
C LEU A 142 2.83 -3.49 -19.27
N SER A 143 2.62 -3.45 -20.58
CA SER A 143 3.14 -4.42 -21.56
C SER A 143 4.50 -4.07 -22.12
N ASP A 144 5.17 -3.03 -21.63
CA ASP A 144 6.43 -2.54 -22.20
C ASP A 144 7.52 -3.61 -22.07
N GLY A 145 8.25 -3.84 -23.15
CA GLY A 145 9.36 -4.79 -23.22
C GLY A 145 10.58 -4.42 -22.36
N THR A 146 10.59 -3.25 -21.74
CA THR A 146 11.62 -2.85 -20.77
C THR A 146 11.44 -3.51 -19.39
N LEU A 147 10.27 -4.09 -19.12
CA LEU A 147 10.05 -4.87 -17.89
C LEU A 147 10.81 -6.20 -18.00
N LEU A 148 11.78 -6.39 -17.11
CA LEU A 148 12.71 -7.53 -17.12
C LEU A 148 12.05 -8.85 -16.70
N THR A 149 10.90 -8.79 -16.03
CA THR A 149 10.19 -9.96 -15.50
C THR A 149 8.69 -9.69 -15.37
N ASN A 150 7.94 -10.74 -14.99
CA ASN A 150 6.50 -10.61 -14.76
C ASN A 150 6.22 -9.75 -13.53
N LEU A 151 5.35 -8.76 -13.71
CA LEU A 151 4.92 -7.84 -12.66
C LEU A 151 3.47 -8.14 -12.27
N LEU A 152 3.21 -8.18 -10.96
CA LEU A 152 1.85 -8.19 -10.40
C LEU A 152 1.65 -6.99 -9.49
N VAL A 153 0.63 -6.17 -9.75
CA VAL A 153 0.24 -5.03 -8.90
C VAL A 153 -1.19 -5.22 -8.42
N VAL A 154 -1.38 -5.16 -7.11
CA VAL A 154 -2.71 -5.28 -6.50
C VAL A 154 -3.33 -3.92 -6.28
N SER A 155 -4.55 -3.72 -6.75
CA SER A 155 -5.35 -2.53 -6.50
C SER A 155 -6.80 -2.89 -6.18
N LYS A 156 -7.52 -2.01 -5.50
CA LYS A 156 -8.95 -2.18 -5.23
C LYS A 156 -9.75 -1.27 -6.16
N ASN A 157 -10.53 -1.86 -7.07
CA ASN A 157 -11.51 -1.13 -7.86
C ASN A 157 -12.70 -0.75 -6.96
N ALA A 158 -12.78 0.53 -6.59
CA ALA A 158 -13.85 1.05 -5.72
C ALA A 158 -15.19 1.12 -6.44
N THR A 159 -15.19 1.36 -7.76
CA THR A 159 -16.39 1.41 -8.58
C THR A 159 -17.14 0.09 -8.61
N GLN A 160 -16.40 -1.04 -8.66
CA GLN A 160 -16.97 -2.39 -8.72
C GLN A 160 -16.91 -3.14 -7.39
N GLY A 161 -16.25 -2.61 -6.37
CA GLY A 161 -16.05 -3.31 -5.11
C GLY A 161 -15.10 -4.52 -5.21
N ALA A 162 -14.39 -4.70 -6.32
CA ALA A 162 -13.54 -5.86 -6.61
C ALA A 162 -12.05 -5.58 -6.39
N THR A 163 -11.26 -6.60 -6.04
CA THR A 163 -9.81 -6.51 -6.08
C THR A 163 -9.33 -6.83 -7.49
N TRP A 164 -8.48 -5.97 -8.04
CA TRP A 164 -7.89 -6.15 -9.36
C TRP A 164 -6.40 -6.44 -9.25
N PHE A 165 -5.96 -7.37 -10.09
CA PHE A 165 -4.58 -7.81 -10.21
C PHE A 165 -4.07 -7.42 -11.58
N PHE A 166 -3.37 -6.30 -11.66
CA PHE A 166 -2.73 -5.86 -12.89
C PHE A 166 -1.44 -6.65 -13.10
N ASN A 167 -1.31 -7.29 -14.24
CA ASN A 167 -0.09 -8.01 -14.61
C ASN A 167 0.24 -7.82 -16.09
N ASN A 168 1.50 -8.08 -16.45
CA ASN A 168 2.02 -7.98 -17.81
C ASN A 168 2.09 -9.35 -18.52
N ASN A 169 1.35 -10.36 -18.05
CA ASN A 169 1.29 -11.68 -18.68
C ASN A 169 0.60 -11.62 -20.06
N PRO A 170 1.32 -11.81 -21.18
CA PRO A 170 0.73 -11.70 -22.52
C PRO A 170 -0.31 -12.80 -22.82
N ARG A 171 -0.31 -13.90 -22.05
CA ARG A 171 -1.28 -14.98 -22.15
C ARG A 171 -2.43 -14.84 -21.16
N GLY A 172 -2.37 -13.83 -20.26
CA GLY A 172 -3.39 -13.61 -19.25
C GLY A 172 -4.72 -13.15 -19.85
N LYS A 173 -5.82 -13.61 -19.26
CA LYS A 173 -7.20 -13.32 -19.69
C LYS A 173 -7.48 -11.83 -19.90
N PHE A 174 -6.91 -10.97 -19.07
CA PHE A 174 -7.15 -9.52 -19.07
C PHE A 174 -6.02 -8.71 -19.71
N PHE A 175 -5.05 -9.38 -20.35
CA PHE A 175 -3.91 -8.69 -20.93
C PHE A 175 -4.31 -7.66 -21.98
N ALA A 176 -5.24 -8.01 -22.88
CA ALA A 176 -5.73 -7.11 -23.93
C ALA A 176 -6.33 -5.80 -23.36
N ASN A 177 -6.95 -5.87 -22.17
CA ASN A 177 -7.56 -4.72 -21.52
C ASN A 177 -6.53 -3.87 -20.75
N ASN A 178 -5.45 -4.48 -20.26
CA ASN A 178 -4.52 -3.86 -19.34
C ASN A 178 -3.19 -3.42 -19.99
N ARG A 179 -2.82 -4.03 -21.11
CA ARG A 179 -1.50 -3.89 -21.76
C ARG A 179 -1.06 -2.43 -22.02
N ASP A 180 -2.02 -1.59 -22.37
CA ASP A 180 -1.76 -0.20 -22.75
C ASP A 180 -1.87 0.79 -21.60
N LEU A 181 -2.17 0.32 -20.37
CA LEU A 181 -2.22 1.17 -19.20
C LEU A 181 -0.82 1.70 -18.85
N PRO A 182 -0.68 3.00 -18.58
CA PRO A 182 0.58 3.55 -18.11
C PRO A 182 1.01 2.90 -16.79
N LEU A 183 2.25 2.43 -16.72
CA LEU A 183 2.77 1.74 -15.53
C LEU A 183 2.67 2.61 -14.27
N TRP A 184 2.99 3.92 -14.39
CA TRP A 184 2.85 4.85 -13.27
C TRP A 184 1.41 4.94 -12.75
N GLN A 185 0.41 4.85 -13.63
CA GLN A 185 -1.01 4.88 -13.26
C GLN A 185 -1.42 3.61 -12.50
N VAL A 186 -0.97 2.46 -12.95
CA VAL A 186 -1.19 1.17 -12.28
C VAL A 186 -0.57 1.19 -10.89
N VAL A 187 0.66 1.66 -10.74
CA VAL A 187 1.32 1.78 -9.42
C VAL A 187 0.61 2.82 -8.56
N ARG A 188 0.21 3.96 -9.14
CA ARG A 188 -0.52 5.01 -8.41
C ARG A 188 -1.87 4.51 -7.89
N SER A 189 -2.57 3.66 -8.66
CA SER A 189 -3.83 3.05 -8.24
C SER A 189 -3.66 2.19 -6.98
N SER A 190 -2.57 1.43 -6.93
CA SER A 190 -2.22 0.60 -5.78
C SER A 190 -1.83 1.40 -4.53
N THR A 191 -1.36 2.64 -4.70
CA THR A 191 -0.90 3.51 -3.60
C THR A 191 -1.93 4.54 -3.14
N ALA A 192 -3.15 4.52 -3.68
CA ALA A 192 -4.22 5.45 -3.38
C ALA A 192 -4.90 5.15 -2.03
N ALA A 193 -4.16 5.26 -0.92
CA ALA A 193 -4.66 4.94 0.41
C ALA A 193 -5.85 5.85 0.79
N PRO A 194 -7.04 5.27 1.09
CA PRO A 194 -8.24 6.04 1.46
C PRO A 194 -7.96 6.98 2.63
N THR A 195 -8.59 8.14 2.62
CA THR A 195 -8.40 9.24 3.56
C THR A 195 -7.08 10.00 3.44
N TYR A 196 -6.06 9.42 2.80
CA TYR A 196 -4.75 10.04 2.61
C TYR A 196 -4.62 10.64 1.22
N PHE A 197 -4.92 9.86 0.19
CA PHE A 197 -4.85 10.28 -1.21
C PHE A 197 -6.22 10.13 -1.88
N PRO A 198 -6.52 10.96 -2.89
CA PRO A 198 -7.69 10.72 -3.74
C PRO A 198 -7.56 9.41 -4.50
N PRO A 199 -8.69 8.74 -4.84
CA PRO A 199 -8.69 7.60 -5.73
C PRO A 199 -8.00 7.91 -7.07
N GLN A 200 -7.39 6.90 -7.67
CA GLN A 200 -6.84 7.00 -9.02
C GLN A 200 -7.92 6.66 -10.03
N LYS A 201 -8.28 7.62 -10.87
CA LYS A 201 -9.15 7.38 -12.02
C LYS A 201 -8.35 6.79 -13.18
N MET A 202 -8.86 5.71 -13.77
CA MET A 202 -8.28 5.08 -14.96
C MET A 202 -9.37 4.70 -15.94
N ALA A 203 -9.14 5.02 -17.20
CA ALA A 203 -9.94 4.57 -18.32
C ALA A 203 -9.41 3.21 -18.79
N VAL A 204 -10.20 2.15 -18.61
CA VAL A 204 -9.80 0.78 -18.95
C VAL A 204 -10.81 0.20 -19.94
N PRO A 205 -10.37 -0.43 -21.04
CA PRO A 205 -11.27 -1.13 -21.94
C PRO A 205 -11.97 -2.29 -21.23
N ASP A 206 -13.29 -2.41 -21.39
CA ASP A 206 -14.05 -3.58 -20.95
C ASP A 206 -13.91 -4.76 -21.93
N ALA A 207 -14.56 -5.89 -21.64
CA ALA A 207 -14.51 -7.08 -22.49
C ALA A 207 -15.09 -6.85 -23.90
N THR A 208 -15.84 -5.77 -24.12
CA THR A 208 -16.41 -5.39 -25.44
C THR A 208 -15.51 -4.40 -26.18
N GLY A 209 -14.40 -3.97 -25.57
CA GLY A 209 -13.51 -2.93 -26.08
C GLY A 209 -13.99 -1.51 -25.81
N ARG A 210 -15.11 -1.32 -25.10
CA ARG A 210 -15.58 0.00 -24.68
C ARG A 210 -14.76 0.49 -23.50
N THR A 211 -14.27 1.71 -23.58
CA THR A 211 -13.54 2.34 -22.48
C THR A 211 -14.48 2.75 -21.35
N VAL A 212 -14.19 2.31 -20.14
CA VAL A 212 -14.93 2.62 -18.91
C VAL A 212 -13.98 3.28 -17.91
N GLU A 213 -14.40 4.38 -17.31
CA GLU A 213 -13.64 5.01 -16.23
C GLU A 213 -13.94 4.30 -14.91
N TYR A 214 -12.90 3.84 -14.24
CA TYR A 214 -12.95 3.24 -12.91
C TYR A 214 -12.15 4.06 -11.91
N GLU A 215 -12.59 4.02 -10.65
CA GLU A 215 -11.87 4.59 -9.52
C GLU A 215 -11.19 3.49 -8.72
N PHE A 216 -9.88 3.63 -8.54
CA PHE A 216 -9.06 2.68 -7.81
C PHE A 216 -8.54 3.29 -6.52
N ILE A 217 -8.51 2.47 -5.48
CA ILE A 217 -7.91 2.77 -4.19
C ILE A 217 -6.85 1.73 -3.86
N ASP A 218 -6.05 2.01 -2.84
CA ASP A 218 -4.94 1.16 -2.39
C ASP A 218 -5.35 -0.31 -2.25
N GLY A 219 -4.58 -1.18 -2.87
CA GLY A 219 -4.76 -2.64 -2.78
C GLY A 219 -4.65 -3.17 -1.35
N GLY A 220 -3.94 -2.47 -0.49
CA GLY A 220 -3.85 -2.77 0.94
C GLY A 220 -5.18 -2.70 1.68
N VAL A 221 -6.26 -2.11 1.12
CA VAL A 221 -7.62 -2.19 1.68
C VAL A 221 -8.33 -3.52 1.38
N SER A 222 -7.71 -4.38 0.58
CA SER A 222 -8.17 -5.74 0.31
C SER A 222 -7.49 -6.77 1.22
N THR A 223 -7.88 -8.04 1.09
CA THR A 223 -7.23 -9.17 1.76
C THR A 223 -5.82 -9.46 1.20
N PHE A 224 -5.44 -8.81 0.11
CA PHE A 224 -4.16 -8.97 -0.59
C PHE A 224 -3.17 -7.84 -0.26
N ASN A 225 -3.22 -7.30 0.96
CA ASN A 225 -2.18 -6.37 1.44
C ASN A 225 -0.78 -7.01 1.38
N ASN A 226 -0.68 -8.31 1.68
CA ASN A 226 0.43 -9.15 1.25
C ASN A 226 0.03 -9.91 -0.02
N PRO A 227 0.65 -9.63 -1.18
CA PRO A 227 0.27 -10.26 -2.44
C PRO A 227 0.83 -11.67 -2.63
N ALA A 228 1.62 -12.21 -1.69
CA ALA A 228 2.35 -13.47 -1.88
C ALA A 228 1.46 -14.65 -2.30
N PHE A 229 0.27 -14.76 -1.70
CA PHE A 229 -0.67 -15.82 -2.09
C PHE A 229 -1.21 -15.63 -3.52
N GLN A 230 -1.49 -14.39 -3.92
CA GLN A 230 -1.92 -14.10 -5.29
C GLN A 230 -0.78 -14.34 -6.29
N VAL A 231 0.46 -13.97 -5.96
CA VAL A 231 1.65 -14.29 -6.78
C VAL A 231 1.78 -15.80 -6.96
N PHE A 232 1.56 -16.58 -5.89
CA PHE A 232 1.55 -18.03 -5.96
C PHE A 232 0.46 -18.56 -6.90
N LEU A 233 -0.77 -18.06 -6.77
CA LEU A 233 -1.89 -18.46 -7.64
C LEU A 233 -1.62 -18.08 -9.10
N GLU A 234 -1.18 -16.86 -9.37
CA GLU A 234 -0.81 -16.42 -10.73
C GLU A 234 0.23 -17.36 -11.36
N ALA A 235 1.24 -17.76 -10.59
CA ALA A 235 2.31 -18.62 -11.07
C ALA A 235 1.83 -20.05 -11.34
N THR A 236 0.96 -20.62 -10.50
CA THR A 236 0.72 -22.06 -10.45
C THR A 236 -0.63 -22.49 -11.01
N GLU A 237 -1.67 -21.65 -10.88
CA GLU A 237 -3.00 -21.98 -11.37
C GLU A 237 -3.11 -21.88 -12.90
N PRO A 238 -3.55 -22.95 -13.61
CA PRO A 238 -3.62 -22.96 -15.07
C PRO A 238 -4.49 -21.83 -15.66
N SER A 239 -5.51 -21.37 -14.92
CA SER A 239 -6.39 -20.27 -15.32
C SER A 239 -5.68 -18.95 -15.53
N TYR A 240 -4.52 -18.73 -14.91
CA TYR A 240 -3.64 -17.56 -15.10
C TYR A 240 -2.61 -17.75 -16.20
N ALA A 241 -2.58 -18.91 -16.86
CA ALA A 241 -1.78 -19.23 -18.03
C ALA A 241 -0.24 -19.30 -17.85
N TYR A 242 0.25 -19.31 -16.61
CA TYR A 242 1.68 -19.66 -16.34
C TYR A 242 1.83 -21.16 -16.11
N GLY A 243 1.08 -21.73 -15.15
CA GLY A 243 1.07 -23.14 -14.84
C GLY A 243 2.44 -23.68 -14.40
N TRP A 244 3.17 -22.91 -13.59
CA TRP A 244 4.48 -23.35 -13.10
C TRP A 244 4.33 -24.52 -12.14
N PRO A 245 5.25 -25.50 -12.21
CA PRO A 245 5.20 -26.64 -11.33
C PRO A 245 5.45 -26.21 -9.88
N THR A 246 4.76 -26.85 -8.95
CA THR A 246 4.94 -26.68 -7.51
C THR A 246 5.87 -27.75 -6.93
N GLY A 247 6.42 -27.49 -5.76
CA GLY A 247 7.30 -28.40 -5.01
C GLY A 247 8.56 -27.72 -4.51
N VAL A 248 9.23 -28.36 -3.57
CA VAL A 248 10.41 -27.82 -2.89
C VAL A 248 11.53 -27.43 -3.86
N ASP A 249 11.74 -28.22 -4.90
CA ASP A 249 12.79 -28.01 -5.90
C ASP A 249 12.29 -27.26 -7.16
N LYS A 250 11.05 -26.78 -7.17
CA LYS A 250 10.42 -26.23 -8.35
C LYS A 250 10.01 -24.77 -8.20
N LEU A 251 9.61 -24.36 -7.00
CA LEU A 251 9.09 -23.01 -6.76
C LEU A 251 9.66 -22.45 -5.45
N LEU A 252 10.32 -21.28 -5.55
CA LEU A 252 10.74 -20.48 -4.42
C LEU A 252 9.87 -19.24 -4.34
N LEU A 253 9.13 -19.06 -3.26
CA LEU A 253 8.34 -17.87 -2.97
C LEU A 253 8.98 -17.11 -1.81
N ILE A 254 9.37 -15.86 -2.06
CA ILE A 254 9.92 -14.96 -1.04
C ILE A 254 8.90 -13.86 -0.77
N SER A 255 8.50 -13.69 0.49
CA SER A 255 7.58 -12.63 0.93
C SER A 255 8.30 -11.68 1.88
N LEU A 256 8.40 -10.41 1.49
CA LEU A 256 8.99 -9.35 2.29
C LEU A 256 7.89 -8.40 2.77
N GLY A 257 7.80 -8.22 4.09
CA GLY A 257 6.85 -7.28 4.70
C GLY A 257 7.54 -5.99 5.15
N THR A 258 6.72 -4.99 5.45
CA THR A 258 7.15 -3.66 5.93
C THR A 258 7.43 -3.62 7.44
N GLY A 259 7.45 -4.76 8.10
CA GLY A 259 7.53 -4.87 9.54
C GLY A 259 6.14 -4.93 10.20
N TYR A 260 6.11 -5.33 11.44
CA TYR A 260 4.89 -5.46 12.25
C TYR A 260 5.04 -4.70 13.56
N CYS A 261 4.09 -3.82 13.81
CA CYS A 261 3.91 -3.21 15.13
C CYS A 261 2.54 -3.63 15.66
N PRO A 262 2.46 -4.38 16.76
CA PRO A 262 1.17 -4.74 17.34
C PRO A 262 0.41 -3.47 17.72
N LEU A 263 -0.80 -3.28 17.19
CA LEU A 263 -1.75 -2.31 17.70
C LEU A 263 -2.45 -2.95 18.88
N SER A 264 -2.08 -2.55 20.09
CA SER A 264 -2.84 -2.90 21.29
C SER A 264 -3.70 -1.71 21.70
N ILE A 265 -4.96 -1.98 21.99
CA ILE A 265 -5.81 -1.01 22.69
C ILE A 265 -5.33 -1.03 24.14
N ALA A 266 -4.76 0.07 24.61
CA ALA A 266 -4.30 0.19 25.99
C ALA A 266 -5.45 -0.12 26.96
N GLY A 267 -5.19 -0.98 27.95
CA GLY A 267 -6.13 -1.64 28.86
C GLY A 267 -7.48 -0.94 29.09
N GLY A 268 -8.55 -1.62 28.74
CA GLY A 268 -9.92 -1.25 29.06
C GLY A 268 -10.55 -0.14 28.21
N LYS A 269 -9.83 0.46 27.26
CA LYS A 269 -10.32 1.62 26.49
C LYS A 269 -10.99 1.29 25.16
N ALA A 270 -11.22 0.04 24.84
CA ALA A 270 -11.93 -0.34 23.61
C ALA A 270 -13.40 0.11 23.65
N SER A 271 -14.01 0.17 24.82
CA SER A 271 -15.37 0.68 25.06
C SER A 271 -15.51 2.17 24.74
N ASP A 272 -14.41 2.93 24.76
CA ASP A 272 -14.40 4.38 24.50
C ASP A 272 -14.25 4.70 23.01
N TYR A 273 -14.09 3.68 22.17
CA TYR A 273 -13.92 3.85 20.72
C TYR A 273 -15.25 4.22 20.07
N ASN A 274 -15.26 5.36 19.38
CA ASN A 274 -16.35 5.72 18.51
C ASN A 274 -16.18 5.06 17.11
N ILE A 275 -17.16 5.22 16.22
CA ILE A 275 -17.16 4.60 14.91
C ILE A 275 -15.94 4.98 14.04
N LEU A 276 -15.41 6.20 14.22
CA LEU A 276 -14.21 6.66 13.52
C LEU A 276 -12.94 6.01 14.06
N ASP A 277 -12.88 5.78 15.36
CA ASP A 277 -11.76 5.10 16.02
C ASP A 277 -11.74 3.62 15.63
N TRP A 278 -12.91 2.97 15.59
CA TRP A 278 -13.04 1.61 15.07
C TRP A 278 -12.69 1.49 13.58
N ALA A 279 -13.14 2.43 12.74
CA ALA A 279 -12.78 2.45 11.34
C ALA A 279 -11.26 2.59 11.15
N LYS A 280 -10.60 3.47 11.90
CA LYS A 280 -9.14 3.63 11.90
C LYS A 280 -8.43 2.36 12.39
N TYR A 281 -8.92 1.76 13.48
CA TYR A 281 -8.36 0.52 14.00
C TYR A 281 -8.44 -0.59 12.96
N THR A 282 -9.60 -0.79 12.34
CA THR A 282 -9.83 -1.82 11.32
C THR A 282 -8.94 -1.60 10.08
N VAL A 283 -8.76 -0.35 9.64
CA VAL A 283 -7.88 -0.02 8.51
C VAL A 283 -6.40 -0.19 8.89
N SER A 284 -6.03 0.07 10.14
CA SER A 284 -4.64 -0.01 10.61
C SER A 284 -4.23 -1.41 11.02
N ASP A 285 -5.16 -2.22 11.56
CA ASP A 285 -4.93 -3.58 12.06
C ASP A 285 -5.38 -4.63 11.04
N ARG A 286 -4.72 -4.65 9.88
CA ARG A 286 -4.97 -5.70 8.89
C ARG A 286 -4.14 -6.94 9.19
N ARG A 287 -4.40 -7.56 10.32
CA ARG A 287 -3.82 -8.85 10.74
C ARG A 287 -4.33 -10.03 9.92
N THR A 288 -5.34 -9.85 9.11
CA THR A 288 -5.92 -10.90 8.25
C THR A 288 -4.91 -11.54 7.29
N THR A 289 -3.77 -10.89 7.08
CA THR A 289 -2.67 -11.44 6.26
C THR A 289 -1.85 -12.52 6.97
N ARG A 290 -2.08 -12.78 8.26
CA ARG A 290 -1.28 -13.74 9.05
C ARG A 290 -1.61 -15.21 8.83
N ILE A 291 -2.70 -15.54 8.18
CA ILE A 291 -3.11 -16.96 8.06
C ILE A 291 -2.12 -17.77 7.22
N PHE A 292 -1.30 -17.13 6.38
CA PHE A 292 -0.38 -17.81 5.46
C PHE A 292 1.11 -17.47 5.63
N SER A 293 1.49 -16.65 6.60
CA SER A 293 2.90 -16.33 6.87
C SER A 293 3.40 -16.99 8.16
N LYS A 294 3.20 -18.31 8.36
CA LYS A 294 4.13 -19.04 9.22
C LYS A 294 5.43 -19.15 8.43
N PRO A 295 6.56 -18.70 8.97
CA PRO A 295 7.84 -19.12 8.45
C PRO A 295 7.86 -20.64 8.47
N ILE A 296 8.22 -21.28 7.37
CA ILE A 296 8.63 -22.67 7.40
C ILE A 296 9.91 -22.63 8.22
N ASP A 297 9.86 -23.16 9.41
CA ASP A 297 11.03 -23.29 10.29
C ASP A 297 11.93 -24.33 9.65
N VAL A 298 12.99 -23.88 9.00
CA VAL A 298 13.98 -24.74 8.33
C VAL A 298 14.85 -25.47 9.34
N ALA A 299 14.64 -25.27 10.65
CA ALA A 299 15.43 -25.85 11.73
C ALA A 299 15.01 -27.29 12.14
N ASP A 300 13.92 -27.83 11.58
CA ASP A 300 13.41 -29.16 11.95
C ASP A 300 13.56 -30.20 10.81
N ARG A 301 14.70 -30.18 10.10
CA ARG A 301 15.14 -31.34 9.26
C ARG A 301 16.57 -31.68 9.47
#